data_cd5fe8320742a038cb639fbc96f2f06c
#
_entry.id   cd5fe8320742a038cb639fbc96f2f06c
#
_cell.length_a   1.000
_cell.length_b   1.000
_cell.length_c   1.000
_cell.angle_alpha   90.00
_cell.angle_beta   90.00
_cell.angle_gamma   90.00
#
_symmetry.space_group_name_H-M   'P 1'
#
loop_
_entity.id
_entity.type
_entity.pdbx_description
1 polymer ?
#
loop_
_entity_poly.entity_id
_entity_poly.type
_entity_poly.pdbx_seq_one_letter_code
_entity_poly.pdbx_strand_id
1 'polypeptide(L)'
;MTHTAKILAVLLLSTASVLHAQDTGKIPAATESDARLHADGKGWRLDMATIVDPKRPRVLLIGDSILNGYLKQVAADLEGKAYVDAWVNPYCQSEHLNKLLAEVLANGPYDVVHFNMGLHGWQEGRIKAGTFEPLTKAYVQVIRDQLPQAKIIWASSTPVTVKDKPTELNPDINPIIIDHNKRAAAVMNELDVPMNDFYGLLIDKLELARGDQFHWQPDGYKILAQAVTDSVVRELAQENTP
;
A
#
# COMPACT_ATOMS: atom_id res chain seq x y z
N MET A 1 37.10 -67.85 -21.29
CA MET A 1 36.86 -67.04 -20.08
C MET A 1 37.07 -65.58 -20.47
N THR A 2 36.03 -64.92 -20.77
CA THR A 2 36.02 -63.53 -21.30
C THR A 2 35.53 -62.58 -20.22
N HIS A 3 36.38 -61.69 -19.72
CA HIS A 3 36.03 -60.64 -18.78
C HIS A 3 35.53 -59.41 -19.54
N THR A 4 34.25 -59.09 -19.33
CA THR A 4 33.61 -57.88 -19.88
C THR A 4 33.76 -56.75 -18.86
N ALA A 5 34.56 -55.75 -19.18
CA ALA A 5 34.65 -54.52 -18.40
C ALA A 5 33.45 -53.60 -18.65
N LYS A 6 32.71 -53.25 -17.60
CA LYS A 6 31.63 -52.22 -17.66
C LYS A 6 32.25 -50.84 -17.41
N ILE A 7 32.15 -50.00 -18.43
CA ILE A 7 32.52 -48.60 -18.34
C ILE A 7 31.29 -47.84 -17.76
N LEU A 8 31.47 -47.21 -16.57
CA LEU A 8 30.47 -46.36 -15.93
C LEU A 8 30.70 -44.94 -16.42
N ALA A 9 29.78 -44.44 -17.25
CA ALA A 9 29.79 -43.03 -17.67
C ALA A 9 29.13 -42.19 -16.59
N VAL A 10 29.89 -41.32 -15.94
CA VAL A 10 29.38 -40.30 -15.01
C VAL A 10 28.96 -39.09 -15.83
N LEU A 11 27.65 -38.85 -15.87
CA LEU A 11 27.09 -37.64 -16.46
C LEU A 11 27.19 -36.52 -15.43
N LEU A 12 28.09 -35.55 -15.64
CA LEU A 12 28.14 -34.31 -14.90
C LEU A 12 27.03 -33.38 -15.43
N LEU A 13 25.94 -33.28 -14.69
CA LEU A 13 24.94 -32.20 -14.92
C LEU A 13 25.52 -30.90 -14.38
N SER A 14 25.93 -30.02 -15.26
CA SER A 14 26.23 -28.63 -14.94
C SER A 14 24.89 -27.86 -14.77
N THR A 15 24.55 -27.60 -13.52
CA THR A 15 23.45 -26.66 -13.23
C THR A 15 23.93 -25.22 -13.51
N ALA A 16 23.55 -24.69 -14.65
CA ALA A 16 23.70 -23.27 -14.92
C ALA A 16 22.71 -22.50 -14.01
N SER A 17 23.26 -21.89 -12.96
CA SER A 17 22.51 -20.92 -12.17
C SER A 17 22.21 -19.71 -13.05
N VAL A 18 20.97 -19.57 -13.50
CA VAL A 18 20.49 -18.35 -14.15
C VAL A 18 20.37 -17.29 -13.04
N LEU A 19 21.39 -16.42 -12.95
CA LEU A 19 21.24 -15.18 -12.21
C LEU A 19 20.12 -14.38 -12.89
N HIS A 20 18.95 -14.34 -12.28
CA HIS A 20 17.95 -13.33 -12.62
C HIS A 20 18.54 -12.00 -12.17
N ALA A 21 18.92 -11.16 -13.14
CA ALA A 21 19.15 -9.75 -12.90
C ALA A 21 17.82 -9.17 -12.37
N GLN A 22 17.83 -8.73 -11.10
CA GLN A 22 16.71 -8.00 -10.52
C GLN A 22 16.59 -6.70 -11.31
N ASP A 23 15.55 -6.62 -12.11
CA ASP A 23 15.14 -5.41 -12.79
C ASP A 23 14.74 -4.40 -11.69
N THR A 24 15.52 -3.34 -11.57
CA THR A 24 15.35 -2.33 -10.53
C THR A 24 14.04 -1.59 -10.75
N GLY A 25 12.98 -2.15 -10.20
CA GLY A 25 11.75 -1.53 -9.70
C GLY A 25 11.14 -0.34 -10.42
N LYS A 26 11.19 -0.26 -11.75
CA LYS A 26 10.25 0.59 -12.48
C LYS A 26 8.93 -0.15 -12.57
N ILE A 27 7.96 0.31 -11.77
CA ILE A 27 6.56 -0.09 -11.97
C ILE A 27 6.23 0.18 -13.45
N PRO A 28 5.79 -0.81 -14.21
CA PRO A 28 5.38 -0.59 -15.59
C PRO A 28 4.37 0.55 -15.64
N ALA A 29 4.54 1.48 -16.56
CA ALA A 29 3.56 2.53 -16.77
C ALA A 29 2.20 1.86 -16.98
N ALA A 30 1.27 2.12 -16.07
CA ALA A 30 0.00 1.44 -16.05
C ALA A 30 -0.74 1.69 -17.36
N THR A 31 -1.12 0.62 -18.02
CA THR A 31 -2.00 0.65 -19.21
C THR A 31 -3.45 0.65 -18.76
N GLU A 32 -3.83 1.54 -17.84
CA GLU A 32 -5.23 1.71 -17.54
C GLU A 32 -5.93 2.46 -18.67
N SER A 33 -7.07 1.96 -19.07
CA SER A 33 -7.88 2.56 -20.15
C SER A 33 -8.53 3.89 -19.73
N ASP A 34 -8.55 4.20 -18.44
CA ASP A 34 -9.11 5.45 -17.91
C ASP A 34 -8.03 6.53 -17.80
N ALA A 35 -7.98 7.44 -18.75
CA ALA A 35 -7.04 8.56 -18.78
C ALA A 35 -7.11 9.46 -17.53
N ARG A 36 -8.22 9.44 -16.76
CA ARG A 36 -8.35 10.18 -15.51
C ARG A 36 -7.46 9.62 -14.39
N LEU A 37 -7.03 8.36 -14.52
CA LEU A 37 -6.10 7.71 -13.60
C LEU A 37 -4.65 8.13 -13.83
N HIS A 38 -4.37 8.72 -14.99
CA HIS A 38 -3.04 9.13 -15.43
C HIS A 38 -2.94 10.64 -15.54
N ALA A 39 -3.13 11.34 -14.42
CA ALA A 39 -2.68 12.73 -14.40
C ALA A 39 -1.15 12.72 -14.47
N ASP A 40 -0.58 12.76 -15.66
CA ASP A 40 0.81 13.16 -16.00
C ASP A 40 1.95 12.32 -15.40
N GLY A 41 1.72 11.20 -14.74
CA GLY A 41 2.76 10.38 -14.11
C GLY A 41 3.53 11.09 -12.98
N LYS A 42 3.15 12.32 -12.62
CA LYS A 42 3.80 13.07 -11.55
C LYS A 42 3.39 12.58 -10.18
N GLY A 43 4.35 12.12 -9.41
CA GLY A 43 4.15 11.68 -8.05
C GLY A 43 3.84 10.19 -7.90
N TRP A 44 3.65 9.46 -8.98
CA TRP A 44 3.41 8.02 -8.95
C TRP A 44 4.74 7.27 -9.01
N ARG A 45 5.11 6.62 -7.88
CA ARG A 45 6.43 6.05 -7.73
C ARG A 45 6.47 4.95 -6.68
N LEU A 46 7.50 4.13 -6.76
CA LEU A 46 7.94 3.23 -5.71
C LEU A 46 9.26 3.77 -5.15
N ASP A 47 9.23 4.27 -3.91
CA ASP A 47 10.41 4.68 -3.18
C ASP A 47 10.89 3.49 -2.35
N MET A 48 12.15 3.12 -2.49
CA MET A 48 12.73 1.98 -1.77
C MET A 48 13.89 2.44 -0.89
N ALA A 49 13.89 1.99 0.36
CA ALA A 49 14.98 2.24 1.28
C ALA A 49 16.24 1.47 0.89
N THR A 50 17.41 2.05 1.16
CA THR A 50 18.67 1.32 1.07
C THR A 50 18.83 0.43 2.30
N ILE A 51 18.82 -0.88 2.11
CA ILE A 51 18.93 -1.87 3.19
C ILE A 51 20.41 -2.08 3.52
N VAL A 52 20.82 -1.70 4.73
CA VAL A 52 22.17 -1.90 5.24
C VAL A 52 22.24 -2.95 6.35
N ASP A 53 21.14 -3.17 7.05
CA ASP A 53 20.99 -4.21 8.08
C ASP A 53 19.77 -5.09 7.72
N PRO A 54 19.98 -6.31 7.21
CA PRO A 54 18.89 -7.19 6.81
C PRO A 54 18.04 -7.72 7.98
N LYS A 55 18.45 -7.49 9.22
CA LYS A 55 17.68 -7.88 10.42
C LYS A 55 16.69 -6.81 10.85
N ARG A 56 16.85 -5.57 10.35
CA ARG A 56 15.92 -4.50 10.68
C ARG A 56 14.65 -4.66 9.87
N PRO A 57 13.48 -4.60 10.52
CA PRO A 57 12.19 -4.74 9.85
C PRO A 57 12.01 -3.80 8.66
N ARG A 58 11.21 -4.24 7.69
CA ARG A 58 10.80 -3.44 6.53
C ARG A 58 9.30 -3.21 6.53
N VAL A 59 8.92 -1.98 6.27
CA VAL A 59 7.53 -1.54 6.20
C VAL A 59 7.24 -1.05 4.78
N LEU A 60 6.17 -1.53 4.18
CA LEU A 60 5.64 -1.00 2.93
C LEU A 60 4.43 -0.13 3.22
N LEU A 61 4.51 1.16 2.86
CA LEU A 61 3.38 2.08 2.87
C LEU A 61 2.78 2.17 1.47
N ILE A 62 1.47 1.96 1.35
CA ILE A 62 0.76 2.06 0.08
C ILE A 62 -0.34 3.10 0.19
N GLY A 63 -0.41 4.01 -0.77
CA GLY A 63 -1.43 5.05 -0.81
C GLY A 63 -1.28 5.97 -2.01
N ASP A 64 -1.99 7.07 -1.95
CA ASP A 64 -2.02 8.08 -2.99
C ASP A 64 -1.31 9.39 -2.57
N SER A 65 -1.82 10.53 -3.01
CA SER A 65 -1.28 11.84 -2.64
C SER A 65 -1.40 12.14 -1.13
N ILE A 66 -2.30 11.47 -0.40
CA ILE A 66 -2.40 11.61 1.05
C ILE A 66 -1.19 10.92 1.71
N LEU A 67 -0.84 9.69 1.28
CA LEU A 67 0.42 9.06 1.71
C LEU A 67 1.62 9.96 1.44
N ASN A 68 1.69 10.54 0.24
CA ASN A 68 2.79 11.43 -0.12
C ASN A 68 2.93 12.63 0.85
N GLY A 69 1.82 13.08 1.43
CA GLY A 69 1.80 14.17 2.40
C GLY A 69 2.41 13.83 3.76
N TYR A 70 2.25 12.59 4.25
CA TYR A 70 2.76 12.17 5.57
C TYR A 70 3.98 11.23 5.51
N LEU A 71 4.33 10.70 4.35
CA LEU A 71 5.41 9.72 4.17
C LEU A 71 6.73 10.12 4.81
N LYS A 72 7.17 11.36 4.56
CA LYS A 72 8.45 11.85 5.07
C LYS A 72 8.52 11.84 6.60
N GLN A 73 7.41 12.17 7.26
CA GLN A 73 7.34 12.17 8.72
C GLN A 73 7.40 10.74 9.26
N VAL A 74 6.60 9.81 8.69
CA VAL A 74 6.62 8.39 9.11
C VAL A 74 8.01 7.78 8.91
N ALA A 75 8.66 8.06 7.79
CA ALA A 75 10.02 7.57 7.55
C ALA A 75 11.03 8.09 8.60
N ALA A 76 10.91 9.37 9.01
CA ALA A 76 11.73 9.95 10.06
C ALA A 76 11.42 9.35 11.45
N ASP A 77 10.16 9.13 11.78
CA ASP A 77 9.72 8.59 13.09
C ASP A 77 10.13 7.11 13.26
N LEU A 78 10.27 6.39 12.14
CA LEU A 78 10.72 4.99 12.09
C LEU A 78 12.22 4.85 11.85
N GLU A 79 12.97 5.95 11.73
CA GLU A 79 14.41 5.90 11.54
C GLU A 79 15.09 5.08 12.65
N GLY A 80 15.98 4.20 12.25
CA GLY A 80 16.66 3.28 13.18
C GLY A 80 15.80 2.08 13.64
N LYS A 81 14.48 2.12 13.50
CA LYS A 81 13.54 1.07 13.93
C LYS A 81 13.14 0.15 12.78
N ALA A 82 12.82 0.73 11.62
CA ALA A 82 12.42 -0.01 10.42
C ALA A 82 12.87 0.73 9.16
N TYR A 83 13.01 0.00 8.07
CA TYR A 83 13.10 0.58 6.72
C TYR A 83 11.71 0.83 6.19
N VAL A 84 11.51 1.98 5.53
CA VAL A 84 10.21 2.37 4.98
C VAL A 84 10.33 2.46 3.46
N ASP A 85 9.62 1.56 2.78
CA ASP A 85 9.36 1.65 1.36
C ASP A 85 7.96 2.25 1.14
N ALA A 86 7.73 2.94 0.03
CA ALA A 86 6.45 3.55 -0.26
C ALA A 86 6.04 3.37 -1.71
N TRP A 87 4.86 2.83 -1.93
CA TRP A 87 4.21 2.81 -3.23
C TRP A 87 3.11 3.85 -3.30
N VAL A 88 3.39 4.97 -3.99
CA VAL A 88 2.46 6.08 -4.17
C VAL A 88 1.78 5.94 -5.52
N ASN A 89 0.46 5.75 -5.55
CA ASN A 89 -0.29 5.44 -6.75
C ASN A 89 -1.72 6.01 -6.73
N PRO A 90 -2.35 6.26 -7.91
CA PRO A 90 -3.71 6.84 -8.02
C PRO A 90 -4.80 5.78 -8.14
N TYR A 91 -4.50 4.51 -7.93
CA TYR A 91 -5.44 3.44 -8.24
C TYR A 91 -6.54 3.32 -7.17
N CYS A 92 -7.69 2.82 -7.62
CA CYS A 92 -8.77 2.35 -6.78
C CYS A 92 -9.04 0.88 -7.07
N GLN A 93 -10.00 0.28 -6.38
CA GLN A 93 -10.35 -1.14 -6.48
C GLN A 93 -10.47 -1.60 -7.94
N SER A 94 -9.52 -2.41 -8.39
CA SER A 94 -9.50 -2.98 -9.74
C SER A 94 -8.65 -4.25 -9.79
N GLU A 95 -8.89 -5.12 -10.76
CA GLU A 95 -8.03 -6.28 -11.01
C GLU A 95 -6.60 -5.85 -11.38
N HIS A 96 -6.48 -4.72 -12.06
CA HIS A 96 -5.19 -4.15 -12.45
C HIS A 96 -4.38 -3.73 -11.23
N LEU A 97 -5.01 -3.03 -10.27
CA LEU A 97 -4.35 -2.68 -9.00
C LEU A 97 -3.82 -3.93 -8.29
N ASN A 98 -4.62 -5.00 -8.21
CA ASN A 98 -4.21 -6.22 -7.53
C ASN A 98 -3.03 -6.92 -8.23
N LYS A 99 -2.94 -6.85 -9.56
CA LYS A 99 -1.77 -7.33 -10.31
C LYS A 99 -0.52 -6.51 -10.02
N LEU A 100 -0.62 -5.18 -10.06
CA LEU A 100 0.49 -4.29 -9.73
C LEU A 100 0.95 -4.45 -8.27
N LEU A 101 0.00 -4.66 -7.35
CA LEU A 101 0.33 -4.96 -5.96
C LEU A 101 1.25 -6.18 -5.85
N ALA A 102 0.93 -7.26 -6.56
CA ALA A 102 1.76 -8.47 -6.56
C ALA A 102 3.20 -8.19 -7.02
N GLU A 103 3.37 -7.34 -8.03
CA GLU A 103 4.70 -6.93 -8.52
C GLU A 103 5.45 -6.07 -7.48
N VAL A 104 4.74 -5.16 -6.80
CA VAL A 104 5.32 -4.31 -5.75
C VAL A 104 5.77 -5.15 -4.55
N LEU A 105 4.93 -6.09 -4.10
CA LEU A 105 5.23 -6.97 -2.96
C LEU A 105 6.47 -7.86 -3.22
N ALA A 106 6.78 -8.19 -4.47
CA ALA A 106 7.97 -8.96 -4.84
C ALA A 106 9.29 -8.25 -4.50
N ASN A 107 9.27 -6.94 -4.19
CA ASN A 107 10.46 -6.21 -3.72
C ASN A 107 10.76 -6.45 -2.22
N GLY A 108 9.90 -7.19 -1.51
CA GLY A 108 10.08 -7.55 -0.10
C GLY A 108 11.32 -8.42 0.18
N PRO A 109 11.38 -9.04 1.36
CA PRO A 109 10.27 -9.21 2.30
C PRO A 109 9.86 -7.92 3.01
N TYR A 110 8.59 -7.86 3.48
CA TYR A 110 8.08 -6.81 4.34
C TYR A 110 7.47 -7.43 5.59
N ASP A 111 7.71 -6.82 6.75
CA ASP A 111 7.15 -7.25 8.04
C ASP A 111 5.78 -6.62 8.30
N VAL A 112 5.58 -5.39 7.80
CA VAL A 112 4.31 -4.67 7.88
C VAL A 112 3.96 -4.08 6.53
N VAL A 113 2.71 -4.24 6.11
CA VAL A 113 2.10 -3.55 4.96
C VAL A 113 0.96 -2.67 5.48
N HIS A 114 1.16 -1.36 5.43
CA HIS A 114 0.12 -0.38 5.73
C HIS A 114 -0.42 0.20 4.43
N PHE A 115 -1.73 0.13 4.21
CA PHE A 115 -2.31 0.62 2.96
C PHE A 115 -3.55 1.49 3.18
N ASN A 116 -3.66 2.52 2.35
CA ASN A 116 -4.86 3.31 2.11
C ASN A 116 -5.22 3.18 0.64
N MET A 117 -6.49 2.93 0.35
CA MET A 117 -6.99 2.79 -1.01
C MET A 117 -8.45 3.20 -1.04
N GLY A 118 -8.81 4.15 -1.89
CA GLY A 118 -10.22 4.50 -2.03
C GLY A 118 -10.51 5.93 -2.40
N LEU A 119 -9.66 6.90 -2.06
CA LEU A 119 -9.93 8.31 -2.35
C LEU A 119 -10.17 8.55 -3.85
N HIS A 120 -9.40 7.92 -4.72
CA HIS A 120 -9.57 8.04 -6.18
C HIS A 120 -10.78 7.29 -6.75
N GLY A 121 -11.48 6.49 -5.94
CA GLY A 121 -12.64 5.71 -6.37
C GLY A 121 -13.97 6.48 -6.39
N TRP A 122 -14.01 7.75 -5.95
CA TRP A 122 -15.27 8.49 -5.81
C TRP A 122 -15.96 8.82 -7.13
N GLN A 123 -15.21 8.94 -8.21
CA GLN A 123 -15.80 9.29 -9.52
C GLN A 123 -16.61 8.12 -10.06
N GLU A 124 -17.77 8.43 -10.61
CA GLU A 124 -18.63 7.44 -11.24
C GLU A 124 -17.90 6.63 -12.33
N GLY A 125 -18.10 5.33 -12.33
CA GLY A 125 -17.51 4.42 -13.30
C GLY A 125 -16.04 4.03 -13.02
N ARG A 126 -15.39 4.62 -12.00
CA ARG A 126 -14.02 4.24 -11.63
C ARG A 126 -13.97 2.84 -10.99
N ILE A 127 -14.96 2.50 -10.18
CA ILE A 127 -15.10 1.17 -9.60
C ILE A 127 -16.33 0.52 -10.26
N LYS A 128 -16.15 -0.63 -10.88
CA LYS A 128 -17.25 -1.37 -11.50
C LYS A 128 -18.29 -1.76 -10.43
N ALA A 129 -19.57 -1.60 -10.75
CA ALA A 129 -20.66 -1.94 -9.83
C ALA A 129 -20.53 -3.39 -9.33
N GLY A 130 -20.69 -3.60 -8.04
CA GLY A 130 -20.62 -4.92 -7.38
C GLY A 130 -19.20 -5.48 -7.19
N THR A 131 -18.14 -4.74 -7.55
CA THR A 131 -16.76 -5.25 -7.44
C THR A 131 -15.97 -4.65 -6.28
N PHE A 132 -16.49 -3.67 -5.56
CA PHE A 132 -15.77 -2.98 -4.49
C PHE A 132 -15.27 -3.96 -3.41
N GLU A 133 -16.17 -4.68 -2.75
CA GLU A 133 -15.84 -5.60 -1.67
C GLU A 133 -15.04 -6.82 -2.19
N PRO A 134 -15.42 -7.50 -3.29
CA PRO A 134 -14.63 -8.61 -3.80
C PRO A 134 -13.19 -8.21 -4.15
N LEU A 135 -12.97 -7.05 -4.78
CA LEU A 135 -11.63 -6.58 -5.12
C LEU A 135 -10.84 -6.10 -3.90
N THR A 136 -11.51 -5.53 -2.90
CA THR A 136 -10.88 -5.16 -1.62
C THR A 136 -10.44 -6.43 -0.86
N LYS A 137 -11.27 -7.48 -0.82
CA LYS A 137 -10.88 -8.79 -0.25
C LYS A 137 -9.70 -9.40 -1.00
N ALA A 138 -9.77 -9.40 -2.34
CA ALA A 138 -8.70 -9.93 -3.17
C ALA A 138 -7.38 -9.16 -2.97
N TYR A 139 -7.43 -7.83 -2.71
CA TYR A 139 -6.26 -7.04 -2.39
C TYR A 139 -5.54 -7.54 -1.13
N VAL A 140 -6.29 -7.75 -0.05
CA VAL A 140 -5.75 -8.30 1.20
C VAL A 140 -5.23 -9.72 0.99
N GLN A 141 -5.94 -10.54 0.18
CA GLN A 141 -5.52 -11.90 -0.11
C GLN A 141 -4.18 -11.94 -0.88
N VAL A 142 -3.97 -11.05 -1.85
CA VAL A 142 -2.67 -10.93 -2.56
C VAL A 142 -1.52 -10.64 -1.59
N ILE A 143 -1.74 -9.79 -0.57
CA ILE A 143 -0.71 -9.52 0.45
C ILE A 143 -0.45 -10.80 1.26
N ARG A 144 -1.48 -11.48 1.74
CA ARG A 144 -1.35 -12.71 2.56
C ARG A 144 -0.68 -13.85 1.81
N ASP A 145 -0.99 -14.02 0.53
CA ASP A 145 -0.41 -15.08 -0.29
C ASP A 145 1.09 -14.88 -0.54
N GLN A 146 1.51 -13.64 -0.74
CA GLN A 146 2.92 -13.34 -1.03
C GLN A 146 3.75 -13.09 0.23
N LEU A 147 3.14 -12.57 1.27
CA LEU A 147 3.79 -12.21 2.53
C LEU A 147 3.03 -12.81 3.72
N PRO A 148 3.03 -14.14 3.88
CA PRO A 148 2.18 -14.82 4.88
C PRO A 148 2.52 -14.46 6.33
N GLN A 149 3.68 -13.88 6.58
CA GLN A 149 4.11 -13.43 7.92
C GLN A 149 3.90 -11.92 8.14
N ALA A 150 3.64 -11.15 7.07
CA ALA A 150 3.49 -9.70 7.20
C ALA A 150 2.21 -9.34 7.96
N LYS A 151 2.32 -8.36 8.85
CA LYS A 151 1.17 -7.70 9.45
C LYS A 151 0.56 -6.73 8.46
N ILE A 152 -0.77 -6.67 8.41
CA ILE A 152 -1.50 -5.81 7.47
C ILE A 152 -2.27 -4.78 8.28
N ILE A 153 -2.19 -3.51 7.88
CA ILE A 153 -2.95 -2.40 8.47
C ILE A 153 -3.64 -1.65 7.34
N TRP A 154 -4.92 -1.41 7.47
CA TRP A 154 -5.66 -0.56 6.54
C TRP A 154 -5.94 0.81 7.14
N ALA A 155 -5.94 1.86 6.31
CA ALA A 155 -6.39 3.19 6.71
C ALA A 155 -7.58 3.66 5.86
N SER A 156 -8.58 4.27 6.51
CA SER A 156 -9.71 4.87 5.83
C SER A 156 -9.30 6.11 5.00
N SER A 157 -10.08 6.44 3.97
CA SER A 157 -9.90 7.71 3.24
C SER A 157 -10.30 8.89 4.12
N THR A 158 -9.60 10.01 3.96
CA THR A 158 -9.84 11.25 4.70
C THR A 158 -11.11 11.96 4.25
N PRO A 159 -11.69 12.90 5.05
CA PRO A 159 -12.78 13.76 4.62
C PRO A 159 -12.43 14.55 3.36
N VAL A 160 -13.45 14.82 2.53
CA VAL A 160 -13.34 15.65 1.33
C VAL A 160 -14.12 16.93 1.53
N THR A 161 -13.46 18.08 1.33
CA THR A 161 -14.05 19.41 1.57
C THR A 161 -14.45 20.09 0.26
N VAL A 162 -15.17 21.18 0.34
CA VAL A 162 -15.48 22.02 -0.81
C VAL A 162 -14.21 22.78 -1.22
N LYS A 163 -13.95 22.86 -2.52
CA LYS A 163 -12.84 23.66 -3.04
C LYS A 163 -12.95 25.11 -2.59
N ASP A 164 -11.85 25.66 -2.12
CA ASP A 164 -11.74 27.03 -1.55
C ASP A 164 -12.57 27.28 -0.28
N LYS A 165 -13.19 26.23 0.30
CA LYS A 165 -13.95 26.27 1.55
C LYS A 165 -13.57 25.07 2.43
N PRO A 166 -12.39 25.09 3.03
CA PRO A 166 -11.81 23.92 3.71
C PRO A 166 -12.63 23.42 4.91
N THR A 167 -13.47 24.27 5.51
CA THR A 167 -14.30 23.89 6.67
C THR A 167 -15.70 23.35 6.28
N GLU A 168 -16.01 23.29 4.98
CA GLU A 168 -17.27 22.74 4.48
C GLU A 168 -17.03 21.38 3.83
N LEU A 169 -17.73 20.33 4.25
CA LEU A 169 -17.68 19.02 3.59
C LEU A 169 -18.30 19.09 2.20
N ASN A 170 -17.66 18.46 1.24
CA ASN A 170 -18.16 18.38 -0.11
C ASN A 170 -19.45 17.53 -0.16
N PRO A 171 -20.61 18.12 -0.56
CA PRO A 171 -21.90 17.43 -0.48
C PRO A 171 -22.04 16.26 -1.48
N ASP A 172 -21.27 16.27 -2.56
CA ASP A 172 -21.35 15.25 -3.62
C ASP A 172 -20.32 14.12 -3.40
N ILE A 173 -19.11 14.47 -3.01
CA ILE A 173 -17.99 13.51 -2.92
C ILE A 173 -17.92 12.87 -1.53
N ASN A 174 -18.06 13.67 -0.48
CA ASN A 174 -17.82 13.17 0.89
C ASN A 174 -18.76 12.03 1.30
N PRO A 175 -20.06 12.02 0.93
CA PRO A 175 -20.94 10.88 1.18
C PRO A 175 -20.46 9.58 0.51
N ILE A 176 -19.85 9.66 -0.68
CA ILE A 176 -19.28 8.50 -1.39
C ILE A 176 -18.08 7.97 -0.62
N ILE A 177 -17.22 8.86 -0.10
CA ILE A 177 -16.07 8.46 0.72
C ILE A 177 -16.53 7.77 2.02
N ILE A 178 -17.57 8.28 2.66
CA ILE A 178 -18.16 7.64 3.86
C ILE A 178 -18.66 6.23 3.53
N ASP A 179 -19.38 6.05 2.42
CA ASP A 179 -19.86 4.73 1.98
C ASP A 179 -18.70 3.78 1.70
N HIS A 180 -17.69 4.23 0.94
CA HIS A 180 -16.51 3.43 0.63
C HIS A 180 -15.74 3.04 1.90
N ASN A 181 -15.53 3.97 2.83
CA ASN A 181 -14.89 3.67 4.12
C ASN A 181 -15.68 2.64 4.92
N LYS A 182 -17.01 2.78 5.00
CA LYS A 182 -17.89 1.82 5.70
C LYS A 182 -17.78 0.42 5.09
N ARG A 183 -17.83 0.31 3.77
CA ARG A 183 -17.74 -0.96 3.03
C ARG A 183 -16.36 -1.60 3.18
N ALA A 184 -15.30 -0.81 3.05
CA ALA A 184 -13.94 -1.29 3.26
C ALA A 184 -13.73 -1.74 4.71
N ALA A 185 -14.19 -0.98 5.70
CA ALA A 185 -14.09 -1.34 7.11
C ALA A 185 -14.83 -2.66 7.41
N ALA A 186 -15.99 -2.91 6.79
CA ALA A 186 -16.68 -4.19 6.92
C ALA A 186 -15.83 -5.36 6.41
N VAL A 187 -15.17 -5.19 5.27
CA VAL A 187 -14.21 -6.17 4.72
C VAL A 187 -13.02 -6.38 5.66
N MET A 188 -12.44 -5.30 6.19
CA MET A 188 -11.29 -5.40 7.11
C MET A 188 -11.66 -6.11 8.41
N ASN A 189 -12.85 -5.83 8.97
CA ASN A 189 -13.37 -6.55 10.14
C ASN A 189 -13.59 -8.04 9.86
N GLU A 190 -14.14 -8.40 8.69
CA GLU A 190 -14.31 -9.81 8.29
C GLU A 190 -12.96 -10.55 8.16
N LEU A 191 -11.92 -9.81 7.78
CA LEU A 191 -10.59 -10.36 7.56
C LEU A 191 -9.63 -10.17 8.76
N ASP A 192 -10.10 -9.69 9.90
CA ASP A 192 -9.29 -9.38 11.08
C ASP A 192 -8.07 -8.49 10.77
N VAL A 193 -8.27 -7.46 9.93
CA VAL A 193 -7.23 -6.46 9.58
C VAL A 193 -7.40 -5.23 10.47
N PRO A 194 -6.38 -4.84 11.26
CA PRO A 194 -6.37 -3.60 12.03
C PRO A 194 -6.56 -2.36 11.17
N MET A 195 -7.19 -1.32 11.75
CA MET A 195 -7.58 -0.12 11.01
C MET A 195 -7.06 1.18 11.66
N ASN A 196 -6.59 2.11 10.83
CA ASN A 196 -6.41 3.52 11.18
C ASN A 196 -7.60 4.32 10.64
N ASP A 197 -8.39 4.90 11.49
CA ASP A 197 -9.53 5.74 11.08
C ASP A 197 -9.09 7.16 10.72
N PHE A 198 -8.50 7.34 9.55
CA PHE A 198 -8.08 8.65 9.06
C PHE A 198 -9.25 9.63 8.90
N TYR A 199 -10.45 9.12 8.56
CA TYR A 199 -11.63 9.94 8.47
C TYR A 199 -11.98 10.53 9.84
N GLY A 200 -12.09 9.68 10.86
CA GLY A 200 -12.40 10.09 12.22
C GLY A 200 -11.35 11.02 12.85
N LEU A 201 -10.07 10.83 12.51
CA LEU A 201 -8.99 11.69 12.99
C LEU A 201 -9.10 13.15 12.53
N LEU A 202 -9.70 13.38 11.34
CA LEU A 202 -9.68 14.68 10.67
C LEU A 202 -11.06 15.33 10.50
N ILE A 203 -12.17 14.61 10.69
CA ILE A 203 -13.51 15.16 10.47
C ILE A 203 -13.84 16.37 11.35
N ASP A 204 -13.34 16.39 12.57
CA ASP A 204 -13.52 17.50 13.51
C ASP A 204 -12.38 18.55 13.44
N LYS A 205 -11.55 18.50 12.39
CA LYS A 205 -10.37 19.34 12.16
C LYS A 205 -10.29 19.86 10.73
N LEU A 206 -11.45 20.19 10.16
CA LEU A 206 -11.52 20.62 8.75
C LEU A 206 -10.76 21.94 8.48
N GLU A 207 -10.48 22.74 9.51
CA GLU A 207 -9.60 23.90 9.43
C GLU A 207 -8.17 23.55 8.99
N LEU A 208 -7.75 22.28 9.14
CA LEU A 208 -6.46 21.78 8.67
C LEU A 208 -6.48 21.35 7.18
N ALA A 209 -7.63 21.41 6.49
CA ALA A 209 -7.67 21.13 5.07
C ALA A 209 -7.04 22.28 4.25
N ARG A 210 -6.41 21.96 3.11
CA ARG A 210 -5.69 22.96 2.28
C ARG A 210 -6.59 23.83 1.42
N GLY A 211 -7.87 23.47 1.27
CA GLY A 211 -8.80 24.16 0.40
C GLY A 211 -8.77 23.70 -1.07
N ASP A 212 -7.98 22.70 -1.42
CA ASP A 212 -7.97 22.05 -2.74
C ASP A 212 -8.90 20.84 -2.85
N GLN A 213 -9.76 20.64 -1.88
CA GLN A 213 -10.74 19.58 -1.66
C GLN A 213 -10.17 18.33 -0.93
N PHE A 214 -8.95 17.91 -1.19
CA PHE A 214 -8.47 16.58 -0.83
C PHE A 214 -7.30 16.59 0.15
N HIS A 215 -6.44 17.61 0.08
CA HIS A 215 -5.19 17.60 0.82
C HIS A 215 -5.26 18.38 2.13
N TRP A 216 -4.30 18.11 3.00
CA TRP A 216 -4.23 18.64 4.35
C TRP A 216 -3.03 19.58 4.53
N GLN A 217 -3.10 20.48 5.48
CA GLN A 217 -1.98 21.28 5.96
C GLN A 217 -0.97 20.37 6.67
N PRO A 218 0.26 20.83 6.91
CA PRO A 218 1.28 20.02 7.59
C PRO A 218 0.83 19.43 8.91
N ASP A 219 0.06 20.15 9.72
CA ASP A 219 -0.45 19.64 11.01
C ASP A 219 -1.49 18.52 10.84
N GLY A 220 -2.32 18.55 9.80
CA GLY A 220 -3.21 17.45 9.46
C GLY A 220 -2.43 16.20 9.07
N TYR A 221 -1.41 16.34 8.23
CA TYR A 221 -0.53 15.24 7.87
C TYR A 221 0.27 14.68 9.04
N LYS A 222 0.64 15.53 10.00
CA LYS A 222 1.32 15.09 11.24
C LYS A 222 0.45 14.18 12.10
N ILE A 223 -0.87 14.47 12.18
CA ILE A 223 -1.84 13.60 12.86
C ILE A 223 -1.87 12.22 12.19
N LEU A 224 -1.95 12.18 10.85
CA LEU A 224 -1.95 10.92 10.10
C LEU A 224 -0.63 10.16 10.27
N ALA A 225 0.51 10.85 10.17
CA ALA A 225 1.83 10.27 10.37
C ALA A 225 1.96 9.60 11.74
N GLN A 226 1.50 10.27 12.80
CA GLN A 226 1.51 9.72 14.16
C GLN A 226 0.68 8.43 14.24
N ALA A 227 -0.53 8.43 13.70
CA ALA A 227 -1.39 7.25 13.71
C ALA A 227 -0.78 6.05 12.96
N VAL A 228 -0.13 6.31 11.81
CA VAL A 228 0.59 5.28 11.04
C VAL A 228 1.78 4.76 11.84
N THR A 229 2.62 5.65 12.35
CA THR A 229 3.82 5.28 13.13
C THR A 229 3.44 4.44 14.33
N ASP A 230 2.42 4.85 15.12
CA ASP A 230 1.98 4.14 16.31
C ASP A 230 1.46 2.74 16.00
N SER A 231 0.69 2.59 14.92
CA SER A 231 0.18 1.27 14.53
C SER A 231 1.29 0.37 13.98
N VAL A 232 2.20 0.89 13.17
CA VAL A 232 3.37 0.12 12.70
C VAL A 232 4.23 -0.35 13.87
N VAL A 233 4.56 0.54 14.81
CA VAL A 233 5.36 0.19 15.98
C VAL A 233 4.66 -0.87 16.84
N ARG A 234 3.34 -0.77 17.01
CA ARG A 234 2.55 -1.76 17.74
C ARG A 234 2.61 -3.14 17.08
N GLU A 235 2.45 -3.20 15.76
CA GLU A 235 2.48 -4.48 15.02
C GLU A 235 3.88 -5.11 15.02
N LEU A 236 4.94 -4.31 14.91
CA LEU A 236 6.32 -4.80 15.00
C LEU A 236 6.66 -5.30 16.43
N ALA A 237 6.03 -4.75 17.48
CA ALA A 237 6.27 -5.19 18.85
C ALA A 237 5.60 -6.55 19.18
N GLN A 238 4.53 -6.93 18.49
CA GLN A 238 3.82 -8.20 18.73
C GLN A 238 4.61 -9.45 18.33
N GLU A 239 5.65 -9.31 17.51
CA GLU A 239 6.53 -10.44 17.14
C GLU A 239 7.54 -10.82 18.23
N ASN A 240 7.73 -9.98 19.23
CA ASN A 240 8.71 -10.18 20.30
C ASN A 240 8.12 -10.80 21.58
N THR A 241 6.87 -11.26 21.54
CA THR A 241 6.28 -11.99 22.68
C THR A 241 6.41 -13.49 22.42
N PRO A 242 7.23 -14.23 23.20
CA PRO A 242 7.44 -15.65 23.04
C PRO A 242 6.20 -16.48 23.40
#